data_16afa51d6c7f63fb4a08693dcf0404a8
#
_entry.id   16afa51d6c7f63fb4a08693dcf0404a8
#
_cell.length_a   1.000
_cell.length_b   1.000
_cell.length_c   1.000
_cell.angle_alpha   90.00
_cell.angle_beta   90.00
_cell.angle_gamma   90.00
#
_symmetry.space_group_name_H-M   'P 1'
#
loop_
_entity.id
_entity.type
_entity.pdbx_description
1 polymer ?
#
loop_
_entity_poly.entity_id
_entity_poly.type
_entity_poly.pdbx_seq_one_letter_code
_entity_poly.pdbx_strand_id
1 'polypeptide(L)'
;AQTNSGKATLLFASEVKSILQYPDYQRGIDYQALVEYFTFQNIFSDRTLYKDIWLLSPGTYLEINLPSTHTLPSGHELPNTSHQPPATSYDPRAISYELPAISYHKYWDYNFHEPYKIKDEREYLEELNRLFVQAVERQLVSDVEVGSYLSGGMDSGAISCIAAKHNPNLKTFTMGFDMSSASGMELNFDERATSEYLSYLYKTEHYEMVLKSGDMERCLSNFTWHLEEPRVGQSYPNFYAAKLAGNFVKVCLSGGGGDELFGGYPWRYYRAVVNNDFEDYIDKYYGFWQRLIRNKNLHRI
;
A
#
# COMPACT_ATOMS: atom_id res chain seq x y z
N ALA A 1 22.48 4.93 -1.47
CA ALA A 1 22.72 6.38 -1.48
C ALA A 1 24.23 6.65 -1.58
N GLN A 2 24.64 7.63 -2.40
CA GLN A 2 26.03 8.11 -2.40
C GLN A 2 26.20 9.03 -1.19
N THR A 3 27.20 8.78 -0.37
CA THR A 3 27.52 9.62 0.77
C THR A 3 28.66 10.59 0.44
N ASN A 4 28.69 11.74 1.10
CA ASN A 4 29.80 12.74 0.94
C ASN A 4 31.18 12.20 1.36
N SER A 5 31.22 11.06 2.05
CA SER A 5 32.47 10.42 2.51
C SER A 5 33.15 9.54 1.47
N GLY A 6 32.60 9.43 0.25
CA GLY A 6 33.11 8.52 -0.79
C GLY A 6 32.87 7.02 -0.48
N LYS A 7 32.21 6.71 0.63
CA LYS A 7 31.79 5.35 0.96
C LYS A 7 30.39 5.12 0.43
N ALA A 8 30.18 4.03 -0.29
CA ALA A 8 28.85 3.61 -0.67
C ALA A 8 28.16 2.98 0.54
N THR A 9 26.98 3.48 0.88
CA THR A 9 26.18 2.97 1.97
C THR A 9 24.83 2.55 1.42
N LEU A 10 24.43 1.30 1.71
CA LEU A 10 23.08 0.83 1.43
C LEU A 10 22.23 1.01 2.68
N LEU A 11 21.11 1.71 2.53
CA LEU A 11 20.10 1.88 3.56
C LEU A 11 18.82 1.17 3.12
N PHE A 12 18.17 0.48 4.03
CA PHE A 12 16.86 -0.12 3.80
C PHE A 12 15.99 0.04 5.04
N ALA A 13 14.71 0.26 4.82
CA ALA A 13 13.71 0.42 5.87
C ALA A 13 12.33 0.10 5.31
N SER A 14 11.37 -0.18 6.18
CA SER A 14 9.96 -0.33 5.81
C SER A 14 9.25 1.00 5.54
N GLU A 15 9.83 2.11 5.98
CA GLU A 15 9.28 3.47 5.81
C GLU A 15 10.38 4.44 5.39
N VAL A 16 10.04 5.33 4.45
CA VAL A 16 10.98 6.33 3.90
C VAL A 16 11.49 7.27 5.00
N LYS A 17 10.63 7.68 5.93
CA LYS A 17 11.02 8.59 7.03
C LYS A 17 12.17 8.06 7.87
N SER A 18 12.33 6.75 7.96
CA SER A 18 13.47 6.15 8.67
C SER A 18 14.79 6.40 7.93
N ILE A 19 14.79 6.31 6.59
CA ILE A 19 15.95 6.62 5.75
C ILE A 19 16.29 8.11 5.82
N LEU A 20 15.27 8.98 5.90
CA LEU A 20 15.44 10.43 5.99
C LEU A 20 16.14 10.87 7.28
N GLN A 21 16.24 10.01 8.29
CA GLN A 21 16.97 10.29 9.54
C GLN A 21 18.48 10.01 9.42
N TYR A 22 18.92 9.34 8.33
CA TYR A 22 20.34 9.09 8.14
C TYR A 22 21.08 10.39 7.89
N PRO A 23 22.12 10.71 8.70
CA PRO A 23 22.74 12.04 8.68
C PRO A 23 23.34 12.46 7.34
N ASP A 24 23.88 11.49 6.59
CA ASP A 24 24.54 11.78 5.31
C ASP A 24 23.59 11.77 4.11
N TYR A 25 22.30 11.48 4.32
CA TYR A 25 21.31 11.50 3.24
C TYR A 25 20.99 12.95 2.85
N GLN A 26 21.22 13.27 1.59
CA GLN A 26 20.88 14.58 1.03
C GLN A 26 19.44 14.57 0.54
N ARG A 27 18.56 15.26 1.26
CA ARG A 27 17.14 15.35 0.90
C ARG A 27 16.97 16.08 -0.43
N GLY A 28 16.24 15.45 -1.35
CA GLY A 28 15.93 16.01 -2.66
C GLY A 28 14.65 15.42 -3.19
N ILE A 29 14.07 16.08 -4.19
CA ILE A 29 12.87 15.60 -4.88
C ILE A 29 13.31 14.82 -6.13
N ASP A 30 12.70 13.65 -6.35
CA ASP A 30 12.76 12.93 -7.62
C ASP A 30 11.73 13.54 -8.59
N TYR A 31 12.22 14.35 -9.53
CA TYR A 31 11.35 15.02 -10.49
C TYR A 31 10.67 14.08 -11.46
N GLN A 32 11.24 12.92 -11.73
CA GLN A 32 10.59 11.92 -12.60
C GLN A 32 9.39 11.30 -11.88
N ALA A 33 9.52 10.92 -10.62
CA ALA A 33 8.40 10.47 -9.80
C ALA A 33 7.32 11.56 -9.67
N LEU A 34 7.73 12.83 -9.53
CA LEU A 34 6.79 13.94 -9.47
C LEU A 34 6.00 14.10 -10.79
N VAL A 35 6.65 13.96 -11.95
CA VAL A 35 5.98 13.98 -13.26
C VAL A 35 5.03 12.80 -13.42
N GLU A 36 5.42 11.60 -13.01
CA GLU A 36 4.53 10.43 -12.99
C GLU A 36 3.28 10.72 -12.15
N TYR A 37 3.46 11.22 -10.94
CA TYR A 37 2.35 11.55 -10.07
C TYR A 37 1.40 12.60 -10.68
N PHE A 38 1.91 13.68 -11.24
CA PHE A 38 1.07 14.69 -11.87
C PHE A 38 0.37 14.21 -13.15
N THR A 39 0.94 13.22 -13.80
CA THR A 39 0.35 12.61 -15.01
C THR A 39 -0.70 11.56 -14.65
N PHE A 40 -0.41 10.68 -13.72
CA PHE A 40 -1.20 9.49 -13.44
C PHE A 40 -1.90 9.49 -12.08
N GLN A 41 -1.67 10.50 -11.25
CA GLN A 41 -2.11 10.56 -9.84
C GLN A 41 -1.53 9.41 -9.00
N ASN A 42 -0.48 8.78 -9.52
CA ASN A 42 0.24 7.67 -8.90
C ASN A 42 1.67 7.61 -9.44
N ILE A 43 2.56 6.94 -8.71
CA ILE A 43 3.92 6.63 -9.15
C ILE A 43 3.92 5.15 -9.50
N PHE A 44 4.10 4.81 -10.79
CA PHE A 44 4.07 3.44 -11.30
C PHE A 44 5.43 2.76 -11.32
N SER A 45 6.49 3.57 -11.33
CA SER A 45 7.85 3.06 -11.23
C SER A 45 8.20 2.69 -9.78
N ASP A 46 9.35 2.06 -9.59
CA ASP A 46 9.89 1.78 -8.24
C ASP A 46 10.47 3.04 -7.57
N ARG A 47 10.20 4.23 -8.08
CA ARG A 47 10.65 5.50 -7.51
C ARG A 47 9.79 5.91 -6.33
N THR A 48 10.38 6.70 -5.46
CA THR A 48 9.63 7.50 -4.49
C THR A 48 9.73 8.98 -4.86
N LEU A 49 9.01 9.86 -4.19
CA LEU A 49 9.21 11.30 -4.34
C LEU A 49 10.57 11.78 -3.85
N TYR A 50 11.27 10.97 -3.09
CA TYR A 50 12.58 11.30 -2.52
C TYR A 50 13.69 10.81 -3.44
N LYS A 51 14.56 11.71 -3.84
CA LYS A 51 15.69 11.40 -4.70
C LYS A 51 16.54 10.28 -4.11
N ASP A 52 16.94 9.33 -4.96
CA ASP A 52 17.80 8.18 -4.59
C ASP A 52 17.20 7.22 -3.54
N ILE A 53 15.89 7.29 -3.30
CA ILE A 53 15.15 6.31 -2.53
C ILE A 53 14.19 5.56 -3.46
N TRP A 54 14.31 4.24 -3.46
CA TRP A 54 13.58 3.34 -4.34
C TRP A 54 12.76 2.36 -3.54
N LEU A 55 11.61 1.98 -4.07
CA LEU A 55 10.84 0.85 -3.55
C LEU A 55 11.45 -0.46 -4.05
N LEU A 56 11.40 -1.49 -3.24
CA LEU A 56 11.62 -2.84 -3.73
C LEU A 56 10.34 -3.31 -4.42
N SER A 57 10.46 -3.71 -5.70
CA SER A 57 9.31 -4.15 -6.50
C SER A 57 8.54 -5.29 -5.82
N PRO A 58 7.20 -5.31 -5.88
CA PRO A 58 6.40 -6.41 -5.37
C PRO A 58 6.86 -7.77 -5.92
N GLY A 59 6.75 -8.82 -5.10
CA GLY A 59 7.17 -10.17 -5.50
C GLY A 59 8.67 -10.33 -5.74
N THR A 60 9.51 -9.44 -5.19
CA THR A 60 10.96 -9.44 -5.36
C THR A 60 11.66 -9.49 -4.00
N TYR A 61 12.77 -10.19 -3.91
CA TYR A 61 13.71 -10.04 -2.80
C TYR A 61 15.08 -9.59 -3.31
N LEU A 62 15.84 -8.99 -2.41
CA LEU A 62 17.16 -8.45 -2.67
C LEU A 62 18.18 -9.29 -1.93
N GLU A 63 19.18 -9.79 -2.65
CA GLU A 63 20.32 -10.51 -2.08
C GLU A 63 21.55 -9.60 -2.11
N ILE A 64 22.21 -9.51 -0.96
CA ILE A 64 23.40 -8.66 -0.78
C ILE A 64 24.56 -9.56 -0.35
N ASN A 65 25.52 -9.74 -1.23
CA ASN A 65 26.74 -10.47 -0.93
C ASN A 65 27.73 -9.55 -0.25
N LEU A 66 27.90 -9.69 1.06
CA LEU A 66 28.93 -8.96 1.78
C LEU A 66 30.30 -9.58 1.50
N PRO A 67 31.35 -8.74 1.28
CA PRO A 67 32.70 -9.26 1.12
C PRO A 67 33.11 -10.08 2.36
N SER A 68 33.78 -11.19 2.13
CA SER A 68 34.16 -12.20 3.14
C SER A 68 35.17 -11.73 4.21
N THR A 69 35.47 -10.45 4.30
CA THR A 69 36.42 -9.87 5.29
C THR A 69 35.82 -9.66 6.68
N HIS A 70 34.54 -9.94 6.89
CA HIS A 70 33.95 -10.03 8.23
C HIS A 70 33.94 -11.46 8.74
N THR A 71 35.11 -12.07 8.97
CA THR A 71 35.19 -13.10 10.00
C THR A 71 34.96 -12.37 11.33
N LEU A 72 33.74 -12.53 11.88
CA LEU A 72 33.54 -12.22 13.30
C LEU A 72 34.64 -12.93 14.08
N PRO A 73 35.35 -12.24 14.98
CA PRO A 73 36.31 -12.91 15.84
C PRO A 73 35.58 -14.07 16.54
N SER A 74 36.02 -15.28 16.30
CA SER A 74 35.54 -16.47 17.01
C SER A 74 35.79 -16.23 18.50
N GLY A 75 34.77 -15.99 19.29
CA GLY A 75 34.89 -15.91 20.73
C GLY A 75 34.10 -14.88 21.50
N HIS A 76 33.16 -14.17 20.89
CA HIS A 76 32.27 -13.31 21.67
C HIS A 76 30.88 -13.93 21.78
N GLU A 77 30.59 -14.48 22.97
CA GLU A 77 29.22 -14.69 23.44
C GLU A 77 28.46 -13.35 23.36
N LEU A 78 27.21 -13.38 22.90
CA LEU A 78 26.34 -12.21 22.86
C LEU A 78 26.29 -11.61 24.26
N PRO A 79 26.65 -10.31 24.44
CA PRO A 79 26.60 -9.70 25.76
C PRO A 79 25.15 -9.60 26.22
N ASN A 80 24.91 -10.07 27.44
CA ASN A 80 23.67 -9.85 28.15
C ASN A 80 23.32 -8.36 28.16
N THR A 81 22.10 -7.99 27.82
CA THR A 81 21.58 -6.66 27.56
C THR A 81 21.57 -5.74 28.79
N SER A 82 22.70 -5.31 29.31
CA SER A 82 22.74 -4.30 30.36
C SER A 82 23.99 -3.41 30.43
N HIS A 83 24.87 -3.42 29.43
CA HIS A 83 26.03 -2.51 29.47
C HIS A 83 26.29 -1.83 28.12
N GLN A 84 26.52 -0.52 28.14
CA GLN A 84 27.02 0.26 27.02
C GLN A 84 28.34 -0.34 26.50
N PRO A 85 28.51 -0.47 25.18
CA PRO A 85 29.78 -0.97 24.63
C PRO A 85 30.90 0.06 24.87
N PRO A 86 32.12 -0.40 25.22
CA PRO A 86 33.27 0.48 25.31
C PRO A 86 33.61 1.07 23.94
N ALA A 87 33.98 2.34 23.91
CA ALA A 87 34.46 3.02 22.71
C ALA A 87 35.79 2.40 22.27
N THR A 88 35.72 1.46 21.31
CA THR A 88 36.92 0.97 20.63
C THR A 88 37.26 1.92 19.50
N SER A 89 38.48 2.44 19.52
CA SER A 89 39.06 3.27 18.48
C SER A 89 39.11 2.50 17.15
N TYR A 90 38.17 2.78 16.28
CA TYR A 90 38.11 2.24 14.92
C TYR A 90 38.97 3.14 14.02
N ASP A 91 40.02 2.61 13.39
CA ASP A 91 40.82 3.33 12.36
C ASP A 91 40.08 3.23 11.01
N PRO A 92 39.52 4.35 10.48
CA PRO A 92 38.71 4.33 9.26
C PRO A 92 39.55 4.21 7.96
N ARG A 93 40.88 4.09 8.01
CA ARG A 93 41.78 4.27 6.87
C ARG A 93 42.19 3.01 6.13
N ALA A 94 41.76 1.81 6.55
CA ALA A 94 42.41 0.59 6.09
C ALA A 94 41.60 -0.36 5.19
N ILE A 95 40.39 -0.02 4.72
CA ILE A 95 39.58 -0.97 3.92
C ILE A 95 38.99 -0.27 2.70
N SER A 96 39.52 -0.59 1.51
CA SER A 96 38.82 -0.34 0.24
C SER A 96 37.69 -1.36 0.15
N TYR A 97 36.43 -0.92 0.40
CA TYR A 97 35.27 -1.77 0.21
C TYR A 97 34.94 -1.80 -1.28
N GLU A 98 35.03 -2.95 -1.91
CA GLU A 98 34.25 -3.23 -3.11
C GLU A 98 32.76 -3.11 -2.72
N LEU A 99 31.97 -2.45 -3.58
CA LEU A 99 30.53 -2.39 -3.39
C LEU A 99 29.99 -3.83 -3.31
N PRO A 100 29.16 -4.16 -2.31
CA PRO A 100 28.57 -5.48 -2.24
C PRO A 100 27.78 -5.74 -3.54
N ALA A 101 27.93 -6.94 -4.11
CA ALA A 101 27.13 -7.33 -5.25
C ALA A 101 25.68 -7.44 -4.81
N ILE A 102 24.80 -6.64 -5.43
CA ILE A 102 23.39 -6.61 -5.16
C ILE A 102 22.68 -7.33 -6.30
N SER A 103 21.92 -8.36 -5.97
CA SER A 103 21.12 -9.14 -6.92
C SER A 103 19.63 -9.03 -6.61
N TYR A 104 18.81 -8.82 -7.64
CA TYR A 104 17.35 -8.75 -7.53
C TYR A 104 16.76 -10.06 -8.03
N HIS A 105 15.89 -10.67 -7.23
CA HIS A 105 15.24 -11.94 -7.56
C HIS A 105 13.73 -11.79 -7.47
N LYS A 106 13.07 -11.89 -8.63
CA LYS A 106 11.61 -11.90 -8.71
C LYS A 106 11.12 -13.32 -8.49
N TYR A 107 10.34 -13.53 -7.43
CA TYR A 107 9.80 -14.84 -7.06
C TYR A 107 8.30 -14.96 -7.36
N TRP A 108 7.61 -13.87 -7.63
CA TRP A 108 6.20 -13.87 -7.98
C TRP A 108 5.82 -12.70 -8.90
N ASP A 109 4.91 -12.96 -9.80
CA ASP A 109 4.21 -11.94 -10.61
C ASP A 109 2.86 -12.50 -11.06
N TYR A 110 1.98 -11.62 -11.53
CA TYR A 110 0.77 -12.04 -12.21
C TYR A 110 1.11 -12.75 -13.52
N ASN A 111 0.42 -13.87 -13.77
CA ASN A 111 0.53 -14.59 -15.04
C ASN A 111 -0.86 -14.63 -15.69
N PHE A 112 -1.18 -13.58 -16.43
CA PHE A 112 -2.44 -13.51 -17.17
C PHE A 112 -2.28 -14.21 -18.50
N HIS A 113 -3.15 -15.19 -18.76
CA HIS A 113 -3.22 -15.88 -20.03
C HIS A 113 -4.67 -16.24 -20.35
N GLU A 114 -5.01 -16.27 -21.62
CA GLU A 114 -6.29 -16.78 -22.04
C GLU A 114 -6.33 -18.31 -21.85
N PRO A 115 -7.42 -18.84 -21.31
CA PRO A 115 -7.53 -20.29 -21.13
C PRO A 115 -7.62 -20.98 -22.50
N TYR A 116 -6.87 -22.06 -22.68
CA TYR A 116 -6.91 -22.86 -23.92
C TYR A 116 -8.32 -23.41 -24.22
N LYS A 117 -9.11 -23.67 -23.21
CA LYS A 117 -10.51 -24.09 -23.30
C LYS A 117 -11.34 -23.28 -22.34
N ILE A 118 -12.36 -22.60 -22.87
CA ILE A 118 -13.34 -21.90 -22.03
C ILE A 118 -14.19 -22.93 -21.31
N LYS A 119 -14.25 -22.85 -20.00
CA LYS A 119 -15.10 -23.67 -19.14
C LYS A 119 -16.51 -23.08 -19.04
N ASP A 120 -17.43 -23.86 -18.48
CA ASP A 120 -18.74 -23.33 -18.07
C ASP A 120 -18.56 -22.23 -17.00
N GLU A 121 -19.38 -21.20 -17.06
CA GLU A 121 -19.35 -20.08 -16.09
C GLU A 121 -19.44 -20.57 -14.65
N ARG A 122 -20.24 -21.60 -14.39
CA ARG A 122 -20.40 -22.19 -13.06
C ARG A 122 -19.09 -22.76 -12.52
N GLU A 123 -18.30 -23.41 -13.37
CA GLU A 123 -16.98 -23.95 -12.96
C GLU A 123 -16.03 -22.83 -12.52
N TYR A 124 -16.06 -21.69 -13.22
CA TYR A 124 -15.28 -20.51 -12.83
C TYR A 124 -15.77 -19.91 -11.51
N LEU A 125 -17.09 -19.80 -11.32
CA LEU A 125 -17.66 -19.25 -10.08
C LEU A 125 -17.38 -20.15 -8.87
N GLU A 126 -17.50 -21.46 -9.02
CA GLU A 126 -17.19 -22.42 -7.95
C GLU A 126 -15.72 -22.35 -7.55
N GLU A 127 -14.82 -22.32 -8.53
CA GLU A 127 -13.40 -22.25 -8.26
C GLU A 127 -13.00 -20.88 -7.68
N LEU A 128 -13.55 -19.77 -8.18
CA LEU A 128 -13.34 -18.44 -7.62
C LEU A 128 -13.79 -18.40 -6.16
N ASN A 129 -15.00 -18.89 -5.88
CA ASN A 129 -15.51 -18.93 -4.50
C ASN A 129 -14.61 -19.75 -3.60
N ARG A 130 -14.18 -20.93 -4.05
CA ARG A 130 -13.27 -21.81 -3.29
C ARG A 130 -11.95 -21.11 -2.97
N LEU A 131 -11.32 -20.49 -3.98
CA LEU A 131 -10.04 -19.80 -3.82
C LEU A 131 -10.18 -18.56 -2.94
N PHE A 132 -11.25 -17.80 -3.11
CA PHE A 132 -11.52 -16.60 -2.33
C PHE A 132 -11.72 -16.90 -0.85
N VAL A 133 -12.56 -17.90 -0.53
CA VAL A 133 -12.75 -18.35 0.85
C VAL A 133 -11.42 -18.81 1.46
N GLN A 134 -10.66 -19.66 0.74
CA GLN A 134 -9.37 -20.13 1.20
C GLN A 134 -8.37 -18.99 1.42
N ALA A 135 -8.38 -17.95 0.58
CA ALA A 135 -7.52 -16.79 0.73
C ALA A 135 -7.85 -16.01 2.02
N VAL A 136 -9.13 -15.77 2.29
CA VAL A 136 -9.56 -15.09 3.52
C VAL A 136 -9.21 -15.92 4.76
N GLU A 137 -9.46 -17.23 4.74
CA GLU A 137 -9.12 -18.13 5.85
C GLU A 137 -7.62 -18.10 6.18
N ARG A 138 -6.77 -18.10 5.15
CA ARG A 138 -5.31 -18.00 5.33
C ARG A 138 -4.89 -16.66 5.95
N GLN A 139 -5.56 -15.58 5.61
CA GLN A 139 -5.27 -14.24 6.15
C GLN A 139 -5.74 -14.09 7.61
N LEU A 140 -6.61 -14.97 8.09
CA LEU A 140 -7.04 -14.99 9.51
C LEU A 140 -6.04 -15.69 10.44
N VAL A 141 -5.03 -16.39 9.90
CA VAL A 141 -3.97 -17.00 10.71
C VAL A 141 -3.08 -15.90 11.27
N SER A 142 -3.18 -15.65 12.57
CA SER A 142 -2.50 -14.53 13.24
C SER A 142 -2.30 -14.83 14.72
N ASP A 143 -1.20 -14.32 15.27
CA ASP A 143 -0.90 -14.36 16.73
C ASP A 143 -1.58 -13.21 17.49
N VAL A 144 -2.27 -12.32 16.79
CA VAL A 144 -2.96 -11.16 17.36
C VAL A 144 -4.39 -11.10 16.83
N GLU A 145 -5.23 -10.33 17.50
CA GLU A 145 -6.60 -10.12 17.06
C GLU A 145 -6.65 -9.45 15.68
N VAL A 146 -7.46 -10.03 14.79
CA VAL A 146 -7.71 -9.56 13.42
C VAL A 146 -9.08 -8.92 13.35
N GLY A 147 -9.15 -7.70 12.80
CA GLY A 147 -10.40 -7.03 12.43
C GLY A 147 -10.58 -6.95 10.92
N SER A 148 -11.62 -6.26 10.48
CA SER A 148 -11.89 -6.02 9.06
C SER A 148 -12.47 -4.63 8.82
N TYR A 149 -12.00 -3.95 7.79
CA TYR A 149 -12.72 -2.79 7.29
C TYR A 149 -13.99 -3.28 6.59
N LEU A 150 -15.11 -2.70 6.95
CA LEU A 150 -16.43 -3.04 6.40
C LEU A 150 -17.03 -1.78 5.81
N SER A 151 -16.98 -1.65 4.50
CA SER A 151 -17.77 -0.67 3.77
C SER A 151 -19.05 -1.33 3.21
N GLY A 152 -19.92 -0.55 2.62
CA GLY A 152 -21.05 -1.07 1.87
C GLY A 152 -20.66 -1.71 0.52
N GLY A 153 -19.38 -1.64 0.14
CA GLY A 153 -18.84 -2.19 -1.08
C GLY A 153 -18.76 -3.72 -1.07
N MET A 154 -18.82 -4.31 -2.25
CA MET A 154 -18.84 -5.77 -2.46
C MET A 154 -17.57 -6.43 -1.88
N ASP A 155 -16.40 -5.86 -2.15
CA ASP A 155 -15.10 -6.47 -1.79
C ASP A 155 -14.92 -6.57 -0.28
N SER A 156 -15.06 -5.45 0.43
CA SER A 156 -14.94 -5.41 1.89
C SER A 156 -16.05 -6.22 2.57
N GLY A 157 -17.26 -6.17 2.02
CA GLY A 157 -18.41 -6.95 2.50
C GLY A 157 -18.14 -8.44 2.39
N ALA A 158 -17.73 -8.93 1.21
CA ALA A 158 -17.45 -10.35 0.98
C ALA A 158 -16.35 -10.88 1.92
N ILE A 159 -15.24 -10.14 2.05
CA ILE A 159 -14.15 -10.51 2.96
C ILE A 159 -14.62 -10.56 4.41
N SER A 160 -15.31 -9.51 4.88
CA SER A 160 -15.79 -9.43 6.26
C SER A 160 -16.83 -10.53 6.58
N CYS A 161 -17.73 -10.82 5.63
CA CYS A 161 -18.73 -11.88 5.80
C CYS A 161 -18.11 -13.28 5.88
N ILE A 162 -17.08 -13.57 5.08
CA ILE A 162 -16.34 -14.83 5.19
C ILE A 162 -15.56 -14.86 6.52
N ALA A 163 -14.82 -13.81 6.83
CA ALA A 163 -14.05 -13.73 8.05
C ALA A 163 -14.89 -13.91 9.32
N ALA A 164 -16.10 -13.33 9.36
CA ALA A 164 -17.01 -13.45 10.49
C ALA A 164 -17.51 -14.88 10.72
N LYS A 165 -17.56 -15.73 9.70
CA LYS A 165 -17.92 -17.15 9.85
C LYS A 165 -16.84 -17.94 10.58
N HIS A 166 -15.59 -17.52 10.47
CA HIS A 166 -14.43 -18.20 11.06
C HIS A 166 -13.95 -17.51 12.35
N ASN A 167 -14.27 -16.23 12.54
CA ASN A 167 -13.93 -15.47 13.73
C ASN A 167 -15.19 -14.89 14.37
N PRO A 168 -15.81 -15.61 15.33
CA PRO A 168 -16.93 -15.08 16.09
C PRO A 168 -16.56 -13.78 16.80
N ASN A 169 -17.41 -12.77 16.74
CA ASN A 169 -17.17 -11.42 17.26
C ASN A 169 -16.05 -10.64 16.50
N LEU A 170 -15.88 -10.92 15.21
CA LEU A 170 -14.99 -10.14 14.37
C LEU A 170 -15.29 -8.64 14.55
N LYS A 171 -14.24 -7.87 14.87
CA LYS A 171 -14.37 -6.41 14.92
C LYS A 171 -14.34 -5.83 13.51
N THR A 172 -15.35 -5.01 13.20
CA THR A 172 -15.46 -4.35 11.90
C THR A 172 -15.49 -2.84 12.04
N PHE A 173 -14.90 -2.14 11.07
CA PHE A 173 -14.69 -0.69 11.14
C PHE A 173 -15.19 0.00 9.89
N THR A 174 -15.99 1.05 10.07
CA THR A 174 -16.56 1.85 8.98
C THR A 174 -16.33 3.35 9.21
N MET A 175 -16.10 4.07 8.12
CA MET A 175 -16.10 5.52 8.09
C MET A 175 -17.40 6.01 7.45
N GLY A 176 -18.01 7.02 8.06
CA GLY A 176 -19.13 7.73 7.48
C GLY A 176 -18.90 9.22 7.49
N PHE A 177 -19.84 9.96 6.94
CA PHE A 177 -19.78 11.41 6.87
C PHE A 177 -20.97 12.03 7.62
N ASP A 178 -20.72 13.16 8.28
CA ASP A 178 -21.78 13.95 8.88
C ASP A 178 -22.63 14.61 7.78
N MET A 179 -23.83 14.08 7.60
CA MET A 179 -24.77 14.47 6.55
C MET A 179 -25.18 15.95 6.65
N SER A 180 -24.98 16.59 7.81
CA SER A 180 -25.29 18.01 8.00
C SER A 180 -24.17 18.94 7.54
N SER A 181 -22.93 18.44 7.48
CA SER A 181 -21.73 19.23 7.14
C SER A 181 -21.01 18.74 5.87
N ALA A 182 -21.38 17.57 5.35
CA ALA A 182 -20.82 17.00 4.14
C ALA A 182 -21.30 17.72 2.87
N SER A 183 -20.45 17.83 1.86
CA SER A 183 -20.85 18.29 0.54
C SER A 183 -21.58 17.18 -0.23
N GLY A 184 -22.34 17.57 -1.28
CA GLY A 184 -23.15 16.61 -2.04
C GLY A 184 -22.38 15.43 -2.65
N MET A 185 -21.07 15.57 -2.90
CA MET A 185 -20.24 14.46 -3.39
C MET A 185 -19.89 13.44 -2.29
N GLU A 186 -19.64 13.90 -1.06
CA GLU A 186 -19.31 13.04 0.08
C GLU A 186 -20.49 12.15 0.50
N LEU A 187 -21.72 12.62 0.29
CA LEU A 187 -22.94 11.88 0.60
C LEU A 187 -23.04 10.54 -0.16
N ASN A 188 -22.51 10.50 -1.39
CA ASN A 188 -22.51 9.30 -2.22
C ASN A 188 -21.53 8.22 -1.73
N PHE A 189 -20.67 8.57 -0.77
CA PHE A 189 -19.68 7.66 -0.18
C PHE A 189 -20.01 7.27 1.26
N ASP A 190 -21.19 7.65 1.76
CA ASP A 190 -21.65 7.20 3.07
C ASP A 190 -22.35 5.84 2.94
N GLU A 191 -21.62 4.80 3.25
CA GLU A 191 -22.05 3.41 3.14
C GLU A 191 -22.45 2.78 4.49
N ARG A 192 -22.64 3.59 5.53
CA ARG A 192 -22.95 3.10 6.89
C ARG A 192 -24.18 2.21 6.95
N ALA A 193 -25.26 2.59 6.30
CA ALA A 193 -26.48 1.80 6.32
C ALA A 193 -26.27 0.34 5.84
N THR A 194 -25.45 0.15 4.80
CA THR A 194 -25.12 -1.18 4.28
C THR A 194 -24.16 -1.92 5.22
N SER A 195 -23.15 -1.24 5.76
CA SER A 195 -22.21 -1.85 6.69
C SER A 195 -22.88 -2.26 8.02
N GLU A 196 -23.76 -1.44 8.57
CA GLU A 196 -24.61 -1.77 9.73
C GLU A 196 -25.47 -3.01 9.47
N TYR A 197 -26.12 -3.07 8.31
CA TYR A 197 -26.93 -4.22 7.93
C TYR A 197 -26.10 -5.52 7.84
N LEU A 198 -24.93 -5.46 7.20
CA LEU A 198 -24.02 -6.61 7.11
C LEU A 198 -23.51 -7.02 8.49
N SER A 199 -23.13 -6.05 9.32
CA SER A 199 -22.72 -6.31 10.70
C SER A 199 -23.80 -7.01 11.51
N TYR A 200 -25.04 -6.54 11.43
CA TYR A 200 -26.18 -7.19 12.08
C TYR A 200 -26.37 -8.62 11.59
N LEU A 201 -26.31 -8.84 10.28
CA LEU A 201 -26.51 -10.15 9.66
C LEU A 201 -25.44 -11.16 10.08
N TYR A 202 -24.18 -10.75 10.12
CA TYR A 202 -23.04 -11.61 10.43
C TYR A 202 -22.58 -11.51 11.88
N LYS A 203 -23.27 -10.72 12.70
CA LYS A 203 -23.04 -10.56 14.15
C LYS A 203 -21.60 -10.12 14.48
N THR A 204 -21.08 -9.17 13.72
CA THR A 204 -19.78 -8.58 14.00
C THR A 204 -19.89 -7.52 15.09
N GLU A 205 -18.80 -7.26 15.79
CA GLU A 205 -18.67 -6.13 16.71
C GLU A 205 -18.28 -4.88 15.89
N HIS A 206 -19.26 -4.02 15.63
CA HIS A 206 -19.14 -2.96 14.62
C HIS A 206 -18.83 -1.61 15.26
N TYR A 207 -17.82 -0.93 14.72
CA TYR A 207 -17.39 0.40 15.14
C TYR A 207 -17.45 1.37 13.97
N GLU A 208 -18.04 2.52 14.20
CA GLU A 208 -18.16 3.58 13.23
C GLU A 208 -17.49 4.87 13.70
N MET A 209 -16.94 5.62 12.76
CA MET A 209 -16.50 6.97 12.97
C MET A 209 -17.13 7.90 11.93
N VAL A 210 -17.73 8.99 12.37
CA VAL A 210 -18.37 9.97 11.51
C VAL A 210 -17.45 11.16 11.32
N LEU A 211 -17.01 11.36 10.09
CA LEU A 211 -16.14 12.47 9.69
C LEU A 211 -16.95 13.75 9.50
N LYS A 212 -16.39 14.85 9.94
CA LYS A 212 -17.02 16.19 9.89
C LYS A 212 -16.19 17.14 9.03
N SER A 213 -16.82 18.21 8.63
CA SER A 213 -16.10 19.34 7.99
C SER A 213 -14.88 19.75 8.81
N GLY A 214 -13.74 19.94 8.16
CA GLY A 214 -12.46 20.28 8.77
C GLY A 214 -11.64 19.08 9.29
N ASP A 215 -12.15 17.83 9.26
CA ASP A 215 -11.37 16.66 9.68
C ASP A 215 -10.16 16.41 8.78
N MET A 216 -10.31 16.64 7.48
CA MET A 216 -9.20 16.57 6.54
C MET A 216 -8.07 17.52 6.95
N GLU A 217 -8.39 18.78 7.20
CA GLU A 217 -7.42 19.79 7.60
C GLU A 217 -6.74 19.43 8.93
N ARG A 218 -7.51 18.98 9.90
CA ARG A 218 -7.00 18.57 11.23
C ARG A 218 -6.03 17.40 11.16
N CYS A 219 -6.23 16.45 10.24
CA CYS A 219 -5.36 15.28 10.13
C CYS A 219 -4.17 15.48 9.18
N LEU A 220 -4.15 16.54 8.36
CA LEU A 220 -3.25 16.66 7.21
C LEU A 220 -1.78 16.46 7.56
N SER A 221 -1.29 17.05 8.65
CA SER A 221 0.11 16.91 9.07
C SER A 221 0.46 15.46 9.43
N ASN A 222 -0.37 14.84 10.27
CA ASN A 222 -0.14 13.44 10.69
C ASN A 222 -0.36 12.47 9.53
N PHE A 223 -1.39 12.72 8.74
CA PHE A 223 -1.69 11.94 7.55
C PHE A 223 -0.51 11.93 6.57
N THR A 224 0.03 13.11 6.23
CA THR A 224 1.19 13.25 5.35
C THR A 224 2.44 12.56 5.93
N TRP A 225 2.65 12.64 7.23
CA TRP A 225 3.76 11.97 7.92
C TRP A 225 3.68 10.45 7.81
N HIS A 226 2.48 9.87 7.89
CA HIS A 226 2.29 8.43 7.81
C HIS A 226 2.21 7.91 6.37
N LEU A 227 1.70 8.72 5.45
CA LEU A 227 1.53 8.31 4.06
C LEU A 227 2.85 8.29 3.28
N GLU A 228 3.76 9.26 3.54
CA GLU A 228 5.09 9.42 2.91
C GLU A 228 5.08 9.66 1.39
N GLU A 229 3.94 9.56 0.74
CA GLU A 229 3.75 9.81 -0.70
C GLU A 229 2.47 10.63 -0.94
N PRO A 230 2.39 11.37 -2.06
CA PRO A 230 1.17 12.06 -2.39
C PRO A 230 0.10 11.07 -2.86
N ARG A 231 -1.12 11.27 -2.41
CA ARG A 231 -2.29 10.51 -2.85
C ARG A 231 -3.42 11.48 -3.20
N VAL A 232 -4.17 11.13 -4.24
CA VAL A 232 -5.40 11.82 -4.63
C VAL A 232 -6.60 11.01 -4.17
N GLY A 233 -7.72 11.69 -3.87
CA GLY A 233 -8.97 11.04 -3.49
C GLY A 233 -9.18 10.91 -2.00
N GLN A 234 -9.93 9.90 -1.57
CA GLN A 234 -10.43 9.75 -0.20
C GLN A 234 -9.38 9.17 0.79
N SER A 235 -8.15 9.60 0.69
CA SER A 235 -7.08 9.01 1.52
C SER A 235 -7.19 9.38 3.00
N TYR A 236 -7.73 10.56 3.33
CA TYR A 236 -7.89 10.95 4.73
C TYR A 236 -8.95 10.14 5.51
N PRO A 237 -10.05 9.66 4.93
CA PRO A 237 -10.93 8.71 5.60
C PRO A 237 -10.22 7.41 5.97
N ASN A 238 -9.34 6.91 5.10
CA ASN A 238 -8.53 5.72 5.40
C ASN A 238 -7.58 5.93 6.58
N PHE A 239 -7.03 7.14 6.73
CA PHE A 239 -6.24 7.48 7.92
C PHE A 239 -7.06 7.38 9.20
N TYR A 240 -8.29 7.89 9.20
CA TYR A 240 -9.18 7.80 10.37
C TYR A 240 -9.68 6.36 10.59
N ALA A 241 -9.94 5.59 9.52
CA ALA A 241 -10.28 4.17 9.62
C ALA A 241 -9.16 3.38 10.30
N ALA A 242 -7.92 3.58 9.86
CA ALA A 242 -6.75 2.94 10.47
C ALA A 242 -6.56 3.38 11.93
N LYS A 243 -6.78 4.65 12.23
CA LYS A 243 -6.71 5.17 13.61
C LYS A 243 -7.80 4.57 14.51
N LEU A 244 -9.02 4.41 14.00
CA LEU A 244 -10.11 3.76 14.71
C LEU A 244 -9.76 2.30 14.98
N ALA A 245 -9.43 1.54 13.93
CA ALA A 245 -9.08 0.12 14.03
C ALA A 245 -7.89 -0.13 14.96
N GLY A 246 -6.88 0.73 14.93
CA GLY A 246 -5.68 0.62 15.75
C GLY A 246 -5.92 0.72 17.28
N ASN A 247 -7.09 1.19 17.72
CA ASN A 247 -7.47 1.16 19.13
C ASN A 247 -7.92 -0.24 19.59
N PHE A 248 -8.27 -1.12 18.67
CA PHE A 248 -8.88 -2.41 18.96
C PHE A 248 -8.04 -3.59 18.47
N VAL A 249 -7.46 -3.49 17.27
CA VAL A 249 -6.76 -4.60 16.62
C VAL A 249 -5.40 -4.16 16.08
N LYS A 250 -4.51 -5.14 15.84
CA LYS A 250 -3.20 -4.90 15.21
C LYS A 250 -3.19 -5.22 13.73
N VAL A 251 -4.10 -6.06 13.27
CA VAL A 251 -4.25 -6.48 11.87
C VAL A 251 -5.69 -6.22 11.44
N CYS A 252 -5.87 -5.70 10.24
CA CYS A 252 -7.18 -5.43 9.68
C CYS A 252 -7.23 -5.90 8.23
N LEU A 253 -8.22 -6.74 7.90
CA LEU A 253 -8.48 -7.14 6.52
C LEU A 253 -9.05 -5.96 5.73
N SER A 254 -8.75 -5.90 4.45
CA SER A 254 -9.18 -4.83 3.55
C SER A 254 -9.65 -5.38 2.21
N GLY A 255 -10.63 -4.72 1.60
CA GLY A 255 -11.13 -5.00 0.25
C GLY A 255 -10.24 -4.48 -0.89
N GLY A 256 -9.11 -3.83 -0.56
CA GLY A 256 -8.22 -3.29 -1.59
C GLY A 256 -7.69 -4.36 -2.54
N GLY A 257 -7.75 -4.12 -3.84
CA GLY A 257 -7.33 -5.04 -4.91
C GLY A 257 -8.49 -5.68 -5.67
N GLY A 258 -9.72 -5.71 -5.14
CA GLY A 258 -10.87 -6.29 -5.80
C GLY A 258 -11.21 -5.57 -7.10
N ASP A 259 -11.43 -4.28 -7.03
CA ASP A 259 -11.69 -3.44 -8.21
C ASP A 259 -10.58 -3.52 -9.27
N GLU A 260 -9.33 -3.58 -8.83
CA GLU A 260 -8.17 -3.65 -9.73
C GLU A 260 -8.11 -4.98 -10.49
N LEU A 261 -8.47 -6.08 -9.84
CA LEU A 261 -8.43 -7.42 -10.45
C LEU A 261 -9.65 -7.71 -11.31
N PHE A 262 -10.82 -7.18 -10.94
CA PHE A 262 -12.10 -7.52 -11.56
C PHE A 262 -12.71 -6.36 -12.38
N GLY A 263 -11.97 -5.29 -12.62
CA GLY A 263 -12.43 -4.16 -13.44
C GLY A 263 -13.57 -3.37 -12.79
N GLY A 264 -13.53 -3.19 -11.49
CA GLY A 264 -14.58 -2.57 -10.68
C GLY A 264 -14.76 -1.06 -10.87
N TYR A 265 -13.93 -0.41 -11.68
CA TYR A 265 -14.04 1.02 -12.00
C TYR A 265 -14.56 1.26 -13.41
N PRO A 266 -15.84 0.93 -13.74
CA PRO A 266 -16.35 0.98 -15.11
C PRO A 266 -16.26 2.37 -15.74
N TRP A 267 -16.35 3.44 -14.95
CA TRP A 267 -16.22 4.81 -15.46
C TRP A 267 -14.82 5.12 -16.04
N ARG A 268 -13.79 4.39 -15.65
CA ARG A 268 -12.44 4.54 -16.19
C ARG A 268 -12.34 4.01 -17.61
N TYR A 269 -13.09 2.94 -17.90
CA TYR A 269 -13.02 2.21 -19.18
C TYR A 269 -14.13 2.61 -20.14
N TYR A 270 -15.27 3.05 -19.65
CA TYR A 270 -16.49 3.27 -20.41
C TYR A 270 -16.25 4.11 -21.69
N ARG A 271 -15.55 5.24 -21.57
CA ARG A 271 -15.29 6.11 -22.72
C ARG A 271 -14.30 5.54 -23.72
N ALA A 272 -13.44 4.61 -23.29
CA ALA A 272 -12.48 3.95 -24.16
C ALA A 272 -13.11 2.85 -25.00
N VAL A 273 -14.22 2.22 -24.52
CA VAL A 273 -14.84 1.07 -25.18
C VAL A 273 -16.20 1.35 -25.84
N VAL A 274 -16.79 2.52 -25.62
CA VAL A 274 -18.16 2.87 -26.09
C VAL A 274 -18.36 2.69 -27.61
N ASN A 275 -17.31 2.81 -28.41
CA ASN A 275 -17.42 2.75 -29.88
C ASN A 275 -16.97 1.42 -30.47
N ASN A 276 -16.73 0.37 -29.68
CA ASN A 276 -16.25 -0.95 -30.13
C ASN A 276 -14.97 -0.94 -30.98
N ASP A 277 -14.19 0.12 -30.88
CA ASP A 277 -12.96 0.33 -31.64
C ASP A 277 -11.78 0.17 -30.69
N PHE A 278 -11.24 -1.05 -30.67
CA PHE A 278 -10.12 -1.38 -29.81
C PHE A 278 -8.76 -0.92 -30.34
N GLU A 279 -8.67 -0.55 -31.62
CA GLU A 279 -7.39 -0.11 -32.20
C GLU A 279 -6.86 1.14 -31.51
N ASP A 280 -7.76 2.08 -31.16
CA ASP A 280 -7.42 3.32 -30.46
C ASP A 280 -7.64 3.27 -28.94
N TYR A 281 -7.83 2.08 -28.36
CA TYR A 281 -8.18 1.95 -26.94
C TYR A 281 -7.18 2.64 -26.02
N ILE A 282 -5.89 2.43 -26.22
CA ILE A 282 -4.83 3.01 -25.39
C ILE A 282 -4.86 4.54 -25.47
N ASP A 283 -4.97 5.10 -26.67
CA ASP A 283 -5.00 6.55 -26.87
C ASP A 283 -6.26 7.17 -26.27
N LYS A 284 -7.40 6.53 -26.45
CA LYS A 284 -8.68 6.95 -25.85
C LYS A 284 -8.62 6.90 -24.32
N TYR A 285 -8.15 5.78 -23.75
CA TYR A 285 -8.00 5.62 -22.31
C TYR A 285 -7.05 6.66 -21.74
N TYR A 286 -5.87 6.83 -22.37
CA TYR A 286 -4.90 7.84 -21.96
C TYR A 286 -5.43 9.27 -22.12
N GLY A 287 -6.24 9.55 -23.14
CA GLY A 287 -6.91 10.83 -23.34
C GLY A 287 -7.92 11.17 -22.25
N PHE A 288 -8.55 10.17 -21.64
CA PHE A 288 -9.52 10.33 -20.55
C PHE A 288 -8.91 10.22 -19.15
N TRP A 289 -7.63 9.90 -19.05
CA TRP A 289 -6.97 9.82 -17.76
C TRP A 289 -7.05 11.16 -17.02
N GLN A 290 -7.48 11.12 -15.77
CA GLN A 290 -7.59 12.32 -14.93
C GLN A 290 -6.21 12.78 -14.52
N ARG A 291 -5.69 13.79 -15.17
CA ARG A 291 -4.38 14.38 -14.86
C ARG A 291 -4.52 15.53 -13.91
N LEU A 292 -3.61 15.64 -12.96
CA LEU A 292 -3.52 16.83 -12.10
C LEU A 292 -3.00 18.04 -12.88
N ILE A 293 -2.09 17.80 -13.81
CA ILE A 293 -1.55 18.85 -14.69
C ILE A 293 -1.75 18.43 -16.14
N ARG A 294 -2.27 19.36 -16.95
CA ARG A 294 -2.43 19.13 -18.39
C ARG A 294 -1.08 18.93 -19.06
N ASN A 295 -0.96 18.00 -20.01
CA ASN A 295 0.27 17.67 -20.73
C ASN A 295 1.01 18.90 -21.26
N LYS A 296 0.28 19.90 -21.80
CA LYS A 296 0.88 21.15 -22.29
C LYS A 296 1.60 21.97 -21.24
N ASN A 297 1.41 21.67 -19.95
CA ASN A 297 2.02 22.39 -18.84
C ASN A 297 3.11 21.57 -18.13
N LEU A 298 3.32 20.29 -18.49
CA LEU A 298 4.32 19.43 -17.84
C LEU A 298 5.75 19.98 -17.98
N HIS A 299 6.04 20.72 -19.06
CA HIS A 299 7.37 21.35 -19.27
C HIS A 299 7.67 22.48 -18.27
N ARG A 300 6.72 22.86 -17.41
CA ARG A 300 6.89 23.91 -16.40
C ARG A 300 7.27 23.38 -15.01
N ILE A 301 7.31 22.05 -14.87
CA ILE A 301 7.74 21.35 -13.68
C ILE A 301 9.20 20.90 -13.87
#